data_35969ce7cd68ba7397a3f81d85ac59a3
#
_entry.id   35969ce7cd68ba7397a3f81d85ac59a3
#
_cell.length_a   1.000
_cell.length_b   1.000
_cell.length_c   1.000
_cell.angle_alpha   90.00
_cell.angle_beta   90.00
_cell.angle_gamma   90.00
#
_symmetry.space_group_name_H-M   'P 1'
#
loop_
_entity.id
_entity.type
_entity.pdbx_description
1 polymer ?
#
loop_
_entity_poly.entity_id
_entity_poly.type
_entity_poly.pdbx_seq_one_letter_code
_entity_poly.pdbx_strand_id
1 'polypeptide(L)'
;RRRSHDVRAGAAVRVRGVLLPRDAGRRVTVEGRVRGRWRALAHARTRRDGHFAARVVVRSLGATPLRVRSARSRANLATTAAAGALRGFRAALASWYGLYGGPLACGGTLGYGQLGVAHKTLPCGTKVTIRHRGRTVTVPVIDRGPYVGGREWDLTGATARALGFSGVGTVWTTA
;
A
#
# COMPACT_ATOMS: atom_id res chain seq x y z
N ARG A 1 15.49 -7.15 -2.01
CA ARG A 1 14.33 -6.22 -2.13
C ARG A 1 13.10 -6.91 -1.54
N ARG A 2 12.51 -6.34 -0.48
CA ARG A 2 11.25 -6.84 0.09
C ARG A 2 10.14 -6.63 -0.94
N ARG A 3 9.53 -7.72 -1.41
CA ARG A 3 8.42 -7.66 -2.38
C ARG A 3 7.20 -7.02 -1.69
N SER A 4 6.70 -5.91 -2.22
CA SER A 4 5.38 -5.38 -1.87
C SER A 4 4.39 -5.80 -2.97
N HIS A 5 3.19 -6.20 -2.56
CA HIS A 5 2.11 -6.49 -3.49
C HIS A 5 1.08 -5.36 -3.40
N ASP A 6 0.92 -4.64 -4.50
CA ASP A 6 -0.09 -3.59 -4.65
C ASP A 6 -1.43 -4.25 -5.00
N VAL A 7 -2.43 -4.05 -4.16
CA VAL A 7 -3.70 -4.77 -4.22
C VAL A 7 -4.87 -3.83 -3.98
N ARG A 8 -5.95 -4.02 -4.71
CA ARG A 8 -7.21 -3.32 -4.42
C ARG A 8 -7.69 -3.72 -3.01
N ALA A 9 -8.11 -2.74 -2.20
CA ALA A 9 -8.79 -3.02 -0.94
C ALA A 9 -10.04 -3.89 -1.19
N GLY A 10 -10.23 -4.89 -0.36
CA GLY A 10 -11.24 -5.93 -0.53
C GLY A 10 -10.77 -7.16 -1.35
N ALA A 11 -9.74 -7.03 -2.17
CA ALA A 11 -9.22 -8.16 -2.93
C ALA A 11 -8.38 -9.11 -2.07
N ALA A 12 -8.25 -10.34 -2.54
CA ALA A 12 -7.47 -11.37 -1.87
C ALA A 12 -6.18 -11.65 -2.64
N VAL A 13 -5.09 -11.85 -1.89
CA VAL A 13 -3.81 -12.32 -2.40
C VAL A 13 -3.46 -13.67 -1.82
N ARG A 14 -2.64 -14.45 -2.52
CA ARG A 14 -2.07 -15.70 -2.01
C ARG A 14 -0.63 -15.46 -1.58
N VAL A 15 -0.39 -15.53 -0.27
CA VAL A 15 0.96 -15.58 0.30
C VAL A 15 1.44 -17.01 0.23
N ARG A 16 2.55 -17.24 -0.46
CA ARG A 16 3.14 -18.57 -0.68
C ARG A 16 4.54 -18.63 -0.10
N GLY A 17 4.94 -19.79 0.36
CA GLY A 17 6.28 -20.05 0.87
C GLY A 17 6.55 -21.52 1.09
N VAL A 18 7.76 -21.80 1.54
CA VAL A 18 8.21 -23.14 1.96
C VAL A 18 8.63 -23.04 3.41
N LEU A 19 8.23 -24.00 4.21
CA LEU A 19 8.65 -24.15 5.60
C LEU A 19 9.59 -25.35 5.71
N LEU A 20 10.77 -25.12 6.27
CA LEU A 20 11.75 -26.16 6.51
C LEU A 20 11.75 -26.60 8.00
N PRO A 21 12.03 -27.88 8.30
CA PRO A 21 12.10 -29.00 7.37
C PRO A 21 10.76 -29.23 6.63
N ARG A 22 10.79 -29.96 5.52
CA ARG A 22 9.64 -30.16 4.62
C ARG A 22 8.71 -31.23 5.18
N ASP A 23 7.80 -30.82 6.06
CA ASP A 23 6.80 -31.71 6.67
C ASP A 23 5.39 -31.25 6.29
N ALA A 24 4.50 -32.24 6.10
CA ALA A 24 3.08 -31.99 5.90
C ALA A 24 2.37 -31.56 7.19
N GLY A 25 1.28 -30.84 7.03
CA GLY A 25 0.33 -30.56 8.12
C GLY A 25 0.76 -29.49 9.14
N ARG A 26 1.97 -28.94 9.03
CA ARG A 26 2.44 -27.87 9.91
C ARG A 26 1.56 -26.63 9.77
N ARG A 27 1.07 -26.11 10.90
CA ARG A 27 0.27 -24.88 10.90
C ARG A 27 1.13 -23.66 10.62
N VAL A 28 0.73 -22.87 9.64
CA VAL A 28 1.34 -21.61 9.24
C VAL A 28 0.33 -20.50 9.45
N THR A 29 0.73 -19.43 10.12
CA THR A 29 -0.06 -18.21 10.29
C THR A 29 0.61 -17.08 9.53
N VAL A 30 -0.13 -16.43 8.64
CA VAL A 30 0.28 -15.18 8.01
C VAL A 30 -0.26 -14.05 8.88
N GLU A 31 0.63 -13.23 9.40
CA GLU A 31 0.31 -12.09 10.25
C GLU A 31 0.65 -10.79 9.54
N GLY A 32 -0.20 -9.77 9.73
CA GLY A 32 0.03 -8.40 9.30
C GLY A 32 0.16 -7.45 10.48
N ARG A 33 0.99 -6.42 10.34
CA ARG A 33 1.13 -5.38 11.35
C ARG A 33 0.05 -4.31 11.15
N VAL A 34 -1.03 -4.41 11.94
CA VAL A 34 -2.19 -3.52 11.90
C VAL A 34 -2.21 -2.68 13.18
N ARG A 35 -2.24 -1.34 13.03
CA ARG A 35 -2.20 -0.40 14.17
C ARG A 35 -1.08 -0.72 15.18
N GLY A 36 0.13 -0.97 14.65
CA GLY A 36 1.31 -1.26 15.48
C GLY A 36 1.39 -2.69 16.04
N ARG A 37 0.34 -3.51 15.94
CA ARG A 37 0.27 -4.87 16.50
C ARG A 37 0.21 -5.93 15.41
N TRP A 38 0.87 -7.07 15.64
CA TRP A 38 0.76 -8.23 14.75
C TRP A 38 -0.58 -8.94 14.95
N ARG A 39 -1.33 -9.10 13.87
CA ARG A 39 -2.64 -9.77 13.83
C ARG A 39 -2.61 -10.90 12.81
N ALA A 40 -3.20 -12.04 13.16
CA ALA A 40 -3.40 -13.12 12.19
C ALA A 40 -4.35 -12.65 11.08
N LEU A 41 -3.92 -12.80 9.85
CA LEU A 41 -4.69 -12.46 8.64
C LEU A 41 -5.20 -13.71 7.94
N ALA A 42 -4.43 -14.80 7.99
CA ALA A 42 -4.79 -16.07 7.38
C ALA A 42 -4.01 -17.23 7.99
N HIS A 43 -4.56 -18.43 7.84
CA HIS A 43 -3.94 -19.68 8.24
C HIS A 43 -3.81 -20.61 7.03
N ALA A 44 -2.79 -21.44 7.05
CA ALA A 44 -2.56 -22.51 6.09
C ALA A 44 -1.92 -23.72 6.77
N ARG A 45 -1.85 -24.83 6.06
CA ARG A 45 -1.03 -25.98 6.44
C ARG A 45 -0.05 -26.29 5.32
N THR A 46 1.13 -26.78 5.68
CA THR A 46 2.12 -27.24 4.71
C THR A 46 1.65 -28.53 4.03
N ARG A 47 2.06 -28.67 2.77
CA ARG A 47 1.99 -29.94 2.02
C ARG A 47 3.19 -30.82 2.37
N ARG A 48 3.27 -32.03 1.81
CA ARG A 48 4.40 -32.96 2.01
C ARG A 48 5.75 -32.37 1.61
N ASP A 49 5.77 -31.49 0.60
CA ASP A 49 6.93 -30.77 0.10
C ASP A 49 7.28 -29.50 0.89
N GLY A 50 6.61 -29.28 2.04
CA GLY A 50 6.78 -28.09 2.87
C GLY A 50 6.15 -26.79 2.34
N HIS A 51 5.58 -26.80 1.13
CA HIS A 51 4.93 -25.63 0.56
C HIS A 51 3.62 -25.31 1.26
N PHE A 52 3.32 -24.02 1.38
CA PHE A 52 2.03 -23.52 1.85
C PHE A 52 1.54 -22.38 0.95
N ALA A 53 0.22 -22.17 0.96
CA ALA A 53 -0.44 -21.02 0.35
C ALA A 53 -1.58 -20.57 1.26
N ALA A 54 -1.51 -19.32 1.73
CA ALA A 54 -2.54 -18.68 2.55
C ALA A 54 -3.23 -17.59 1.75
N ARG A 55 -4.57 -17.55 1.79
CA ARG A 55 -5.37 -16.50 1.17
C ARG A 55 -5.56 -15.36 2.17
N VAL A 56 -5.02 -14.18 1.88
CA VAL A 56 -5.12 -12.98 2.71
C VAL A 56 -6.01 -11.97 2.00
N VAL A 57 -7.06 -11.48 2.68
CA VAL A 57 -7.90 -10.38 2.20
C VAL A 57 -7.30 -9.06 2.68
N VAL A 58 -7.06 -8.13 1.76
CA VAL A 58 -6.52 -6.80 2.06
C VAL A 58 -7.65 -5.90 2.55
N ARG A 59 -7.74 -5.66 3.85
CA ARG A 59 -8.84 -4.89 4.47
C ARG A 59 -8.49 -3.43 4.74
N SER A 60 -7.20 -3.06 4.72
CA SER A 60 -6.72 -1.72 5.02
C SER A 60 -6.11 -1.05 3.79
N LEU A 61 -6.23 0.25 3.71
CA LEU A 61 -5.46 1.09 2.80
C LEU A 61 -4.02 1.25 3.34
N GLY A 62 -3.08 1.52 2.42
CA GLY A 62 -1.68 1.70 2.76
C GLY A 62 -0.91 0.39 2.99
N ALA A 63 0.32 0.53 3.50
CA ALA A 63 1.24 -0.58 3.65
C ALA A 63 0.97 -1.38 4.93
N THR A 64 0.78 -2.68 4.79
CA THR A 64 0.68 -3.65 5.88
C THR A 64 1.87 -4.61 5.79
N PRO A 65 2.92 -4.43 6.62
CA PRO A 65 4.00 -5.39 6.72
C PRO A 65 3.50 -6.77 7.08
N LEU A 66 4.06 -7.80 6.45
CA LEU A 66 3.69 -9.19 6.69
C LEU A 66 4.84 -9.98 7.31
N ARG A 67 4.48 -10.94 8.15
CA ARG A 67 5.35 -12.04 8.55
C ARG A 67 4.59 -13.36 8.50
N VAL A 68 5.34 -14.42 8.35
CA VAL A 68 4.85 -15.80 8.44
C VAL A 68 5.37 -16.40 9.72
N ARG A 69 4.50 -17.02 10.48
CA ARG A 69 4.83 -17.72 11.73
C ARG A 69 4.38 -19.17 11.66
N SER A 70 5.27 -20.07 12.07
CA SER A 70 4.92 -21.45 12.38
C SER A 70 5.10 -21.71 13.88
N ALA A 71 4.12 -22.28 14.52
CA ALA A 71 4.20 -22.64 15.93
C ALA A 71 5.18 -23.81 16.14
N ARG A 72 5.69 -23.93 17.36
CA ARG A 72 6.44 -25.10 17.81
C ARG A 72 5.56 -26.37 17.70
N SER A 73 6.15 -27.47 17.28
CA SER A 73 5.57 -28.79 17.33
C SER A 73 6.55 -29.75 18.05
N ARG A 74 6.15 -31.01 18.23
CA ARG A 74 7.05 -32.03 18.82
C ARG A 74 8.36 -32.18 18.05
N ALA A 75 8.31 -32.06 16.71
CA ALA A 75 9.46 -32.28 15.81
C ALA A 75 10.13 -30.97 15.33
N ASN A 76 9.52 -29.79 15.53
CA ASN A 76 10.00 -28.56 14.90
C ASN A 76 9.90 -27.36 15.85
N LEU A 77 10.93 -26.51 15.82
CA LEU A 77 10.93 -25.24 16.54
C LEU A 77 9.95 -24.24 15.91
N ALA A 78 9.51 -23.26 16.75
CA ALA A 78 8.77 -22.13 16.24
C ALA A 78 9.65 -21.29 15.29
N THR A 79 9.07 -20.84 14.20
CA THR A 79 9.79 -20.06 13.20
C THR A 79 8.99 -18.81 12.84
N THR A 80 9.68 -17.69 12.65
CA THR A 80 9.08 -16.45 12.16
C THR A 80 9.96 -15.86 11.07
N ALA A 81 9.37 -15.51 9.93
CA ALA A 81 10.06 -14.92 8.80
C ALA A 81 9.27 -13.72 8.24
N ALA A 82 9.99 -12.67 7.83
CA ALA A 82 9.38 -11.55 7.12
C ALA A 82 8.87 -12.00 5.75
N ALA A 83 7.66 -11.57 5.39
CA ALA A 83 6.99 -11.95 4.14
C ALA A 83 6.66 -10.74 3.23
N GLY A 84 7.44 -9.66 3.34
CA GLY A 84 7.21 -8.44 2.56
C GLY A 84 6.09 -7.57 3.13
N ALA A 85 5.32 -6.92 2.26
CA ALA A 85 4.18 -6.10 2.64
C ALA A 85 3.05 -6.19 1.60
N LEU A 86 1.81 -6.03 2.06
CA LEU A 86 0.68 -5.73 1.20
C LEU A 86 0.46 -4.22 1.22
N ARG A 87 0.12 -3.65 0.07
CA ARG A 87 -0.28 -2.24 -0.02
C ARG A 87 -1.68 -2.18 -0.61
N GLY A 88 -2.65 -1.83 0.24
CA GLY A 88 -4.05 -1.68 -0.16
C GLY A 88 -4.28 -0.34 -0.84
N PHE A 89 -4.97 -0.36 -1.97
CA PHE A 89 -5.36 0.82 -2.73
C PHE A 89 -6.88 0.87 -2.92
N ARG A 90 -7.43 2.07 -3.07
CA ARG A 90 -8.76 2.31 -3.59
C ARG A 90 -8.70 3.25 -4.79
N ALA A 91 -9.73 3.21 -5.63
CA ALA A 91 -9.88 4.16 -6.73
C ALA A 91 -10.36 5.51 -6.20
N ALA A 92 -9.88 6.59 -6.81
CA ALA A 92 -10.32 7.95 -6.55
C ALA A 92 -10.18 8.79 -7.82
N LEU A 93 -11.03 9.80 -8.00
CA LEU A 93 -10.93 10.73 -9.11
C LEU A 93 -9.90 11.81 -8.79
N ALA A 94 -9.02 12.07 -9.74
CA ALA A 94 -7.97 13.07 -9.64
C ALA A 94 -7.95 14.02 -10.84
N SER A 95 -7.42 15.20 -10.62
CA SER A 95 -6.94 16.15 -11.62
C SER A 95 -5.50 16.54 -11.31
N TRP A 96 -4.95 17.50 -12.03
CA TRP A 96 -3.63 18.05 -11.76
C TRP A 96 -3.63 19.59 -11.93
N TYR A 97 -2.68 20.23 -11.26
CA TYR A 97 -2.50 21.67 -11.32
C TYR A 97 -1.03 22.07 -11.45
N GLY A 98 -0.78 23.26 -11.97
CA GLY A 98 0.56 23.78 -12.24
C GLY A 98 0.66 25.29 -12.06
N LEU A 99 0.03 25.83 -11.01
CA LEU A 99 0.10 27.27 -10.66
C LEU A 99 1.45 27.57 -9.99
N TYR A 100 2.53 27.44 -10.78
CA TYR A 100 3.91 27.60 -10.29
C TYR A 100 4.16 29.03 -9.77
N GLY A 101 4.89 29.12 -8.66
CA GLY A 101 5.13 30.37 -7.94
C GLY A 101 3.96 30.79 -7.03
N GLY A 102 2.80 30.15 -7.18
CA GLY A 102 1.65 30.42 -6.31
C GLY A 102 1.81 29.85 -4.90
N PRO A 103 1.14 30.44 -3.89
CA PRO A 103 1.20 29.98 -2.50
C PRO A 103 0.50 28.63 -2.35
N LEU A 104 1.03 27.78 -1.46
CA LEU A 104 0.44 26.51 -1.07
C LEU A 104 -0.24 26.65 0.29
N ALA A 105 -1.41 26.05 0.46
CA ALA A 105 -2.15 26.09 1.73
C ALA A 105 -1.40 25.44 2.90
N CYS A 106 -0.43 24.56 2.62
CA CYS A 106 0.45 23.97 3.63
C CYS A 106 1.77 24.74 3.86
N GLY A 107 1.89 25.92 3.28
CA GLY A 107 3.06 26.80 3.37
C GLY A 107 4.00 26.68 2.19
N GLY A 108 4.75 27.76 1.94
CA GLY A 108 5.65 27.87 0.79
C GLY A 108 4.94 28.15 -0.52
N THR A 109 5.67 27.98 -1.63
CA THR A 109 5.20 28.22 -3.00
C THR A 109 5.41 26.97 -3.86
N LEU A 110 4.55 26.78 -4.87
CA LEU A 110 4.63 25.64 -5.77
C LEU A 110 5.82 25.74 -6.75
N GLY A 111 6.82 24.91 -6.57
CA GLY A 111 7.94 24.75 -7.52
C GLY A 111 7.60 23.82 -8.68
N TYR A 112 8.21 24.04 -9.87
CA TYR A 112 8.00 23.24 -11.07
C TYR A 112 8.28 21.74 -10.88
N GLY A 113 9.34 21.39 -10.12
CA GLY A 113 9.73 20.01 -9.81
C GLY A 113 9.12 19.44 -8.52
N GLN A 114 8.26 20.20 -7.85
CA GLN A 114 7.77 19.83 -6.53
C GLN A 114 6.74 18.71 -6.60
N LEU A 115 7.09 17.56 -6.03
CA LEU A 115 6.18 16.43 -5.86
C LEU A 115 5.24 16.68 -4.68
N GLY A 116 3.93 16.53 -4.90
CA GLY A 116 2.92 16.70 -3.90
C GLY A 116 1.52 16.49 -4.44
N VAL A 117 0.55 16.56 -3.56
CA VAL A 117 -0.87 16.52 -3.87
C VAL A 117 -1.64 17.54 -3.03
N ALA A 118 -2.76 18.03 -3.56
CA ALA A 118 -3.77 18.71 -2.78
C ALA A 118 -4.86 17.72 -2.34
N HIS A 119 -5.33 17.88 -1.12
CA HIS A 119 -6.46 17.16 -0.55
C HIS A 119 -7.25 18.05 0.42
N LYS A 120 -8.59 17.89 0.44
CA LYS A 120 -9.47 18.77 1.20
C LYS A 120 -9.21 18.76 2.70
N THR A 121 -9.01 17.59 3.29
CA THR A 121 -9.06 17.39 4.76
C THR A 121 -7.86 16.68 5.36
N LEU A 122 -7.09 15.92 4.59
CA LEU A 122 -5.90 15.23 5.13
C LEU A 122 -4.87 16.24 5.66
N PRO A 123 -4.26 16.01 6.83
CA PRO A 123 -3.24 16.90 7.37
C PRO A 123 -2.08 17.15 6.38
N CYS A 124 -1.57 18.39 6.39
CA CYS A 124 -0.37 18.74 5.62
C CYS A 124 0.80 17.81 5.99
N GLY A 125 1.60 17.44 4.99
CA GLY A 125 2.70 16.50 5.16
C GLY A 125 2.30 15.02 5.17
N THR A 126 1.00 14.69 5.21
CA THR A 126 0.53 13.29 5.14
C THR A 126 1.07 12.62 3.88
N LYS A 127 1.84 11.54 4.05
CA LYS A 127 2.38 10.77 2.94
C LYS A 127 1.31 9.86 2.35
N VAL A 128 1.01 10.06 1.08
CA VAL A 128 0.09 9.21 0.31
C VAL A 128 0.80 8.58 -0.87
N THR A 129 0.45 7.34 -1.19
CA THR A 129 0.96 6.68 -2.39
C THR A 129 -0.13 6.72 -3.46
N ILE A 130 0.20 7.30 -4.60
CA ILE A 130 -0.67 7.36 -5.77
C ILE A 130 -0.12 6.44 -6.84
N ARG A 131 -1.02 5.70 -7.49
CA ARG A 131 -0.69 4.79 -8.58
C ARG A 131 -1.56 5.08 -9.80
N HIS A 132 -0.95 5.15 -10.98
CA HIS A 132 -1.63 5.29 -12.26
C HIS A 132 -0.90 4.48 -13.33
N ARG A 133 -1.62 3.65 -14.10
CA ARG A 133 -1.07 2.83 -15.23
C ARG A 133 0.26 2.13 -14.90
N GLY A 134 0.36 1.50 -13.72
CA GLY A 134 1.56 0.76 -13.28
C GLY A 134 2.65 1.62 -12.64
N ARG A 135 2.65 2.93 -12.81
CA ARG A 135 3.56 3.86 -12.14
C ARG A 135 3.07 4.19 -10.75
N THR A 136 3.97 4.39 -9.80
CA THR A 136 3.63 4.65 -8.39
C THR A 136 4.57 5.69 -7.81
N VAL A 137 4.02 6.71 -7.15
CA VAL A 137 4.79 7.71 -6.39
C VAL A 137 4.22 7.85 -4.98
N THR A 138 5.07 8.14 -4.02
CA THR A 138 4.66 8.50 -2.65
C THR A 138 5.01 9.96 -2.42
N VAL A 139 3.99 10.77 -2.15
CA VAL A 139 4.11 12.22 -2.07
C VAL A 139 3.40 12.76 -0.83
N PRO A 140 3.81 13.93 -0.30
CA PRO A 140 3.08 14.60 0.78
C PRO A 140 1.84 15.33 0.27
N VAL A 141 0.86 15.51 1.15
CA VAL A 141 -0.17 16.54 1.01
C VAL A 141 0.48 17.89 1.27
N ILE A 142 0.46 18.79 0.28
CA ILE A 142 1.11 20.10 0.34
C ILE A 142 0.13 21.26 0.12
N ASP A 143 -1.11 20.94 -0.27
CA ASP A 143 -2.10 21.95 -0.61
C ASP A 143 -3.53 21.51 -0.27
N ARG A 144 -4.49 22.43 -0.42
CA ARG A 144 -5.92 22.20 -0.22
C ARG A 144 -6.67 22.18 -1.54
N GLY A 145 -7.72 21.37 -1.60
CA GLY A 145 -8.52 21.10 -2.80
C GLY A 145 -8.47 19.64 -3.21
N PRO A 146 -8.97 19.29 -4.42
CA PRO A 146 -9.70 20.14 -5.35
C PRO A 146 -11.10 20.50 -4.82
N TYR A 147 -11.57 21.73 -5.08
CA TYR A 147 -12.91 22.17 -4.71
C TYR A 147 -13.96 21.91 -5.79
N VAL A 148 -13.56 21.26 -6.88
CA VAL A 148 -14.46 20.82 -7.94
C VAL A 148 -15.16 19.52 -7.51
N GLY A 149 -16.48 19.45 -7.70
CA GLY A 149 -17.29 18.30 -7.33
C GLY A 149 -16.79 16.98 -7.92
N GLY A 150 -16.90 15.90 -7.15
CA GLY A 150 -16.49 14.55 -7.54
C GLY A 150 -14.98 14.28 -7.53
N ARG A 151 -14.11 15.30 -7.54
CA ARG A 151 -12.66 15.12 -7.45
C ARG A 151 -12.20 15.05 -6.00
N GLU A 152 -11.25 14.15 -5.75
CA GLU A 152 -10.68 13.96 -4.40
C GLU A 152 -9.23 14.41 -4.32
N TRP A 153 -8.46 14.20 -5.39
CA TRP A 153 -7.04 14.52 -5.46
C TRP A 153 -6.76 15.54 -6.55
N ASP A 154 -5.86 16.47 -6.26
CA ASP A 154 -5.27 17.33 -7.26
C ASP A 154 -3.74 17.17 -7.21
N LEU A 155 -3.18 16.65 -8.29
CA LEU A 155 -1.76 16.30 -8.36
C LEU A 155 -0.96 17.53 -8.77
N THR A 156 0.21 17.78 -8.16
CA THR A 156 1.12 18.77 -8.74
C THR A 156 1.55 18.32 -10.14
N GLY A 157 1.92 19.25 -11.02
CA GLY A 157 2.39 18.92 -12.35
C GLY A 157 3.58 17.94 -12.35
N ALA A 158 4.49 18.03 -11.37
CA ALA A 158 5.59 17.08 -11.21
C ALA A 158 5.08 15.68 -10.84
N THR A 159 4.09 15.57 -9.95
CA THR A 159 3.47 14.28 -9.59
C THR A 159 2.72 13.68 -10.78
N ALA A 160 1.97 14.49 -11.51
CA ALA A 160 1.26 14.06 -12.71
C ALA A 160 2.23 13.53 -13.79
N ARG A 161 3.32 14.25 -14.07
CA ARG A 161 4.39 13.79 -15.00
C ARG A 161 5.01 12.47 -14.56
N ALA A 162 5.36 12.33 -13.27
CA ALA A 162 5.95 11.10 -12.74
C ALA A 162 5.02 9.88 -12.88
N LEU A 163 3.70 10.09 -12.80
CA LEU A 163 2.69 9.05 -12.99
C LEU A 163 2.29 8.83 -14.45
N GLY A 164 2.68 9.71 -15.38
CA GLY A 164 2.14 9.74 -16.75
C GLY A 164 0.64 10.01 -16.75
N PHE A 165 0.19 10.90 -15.86
CA PHE A 165 -1.21 11.30 -15.68
C PHE A 165 -1.46 12.64 -16.38
N SER A 166 -2.62 12.78 -17.03
CA SER A 166 -3.06 14.03 -17.69
C SER A 166 -4.57 14.19 -17.57
N GLY A 167 -5.03 15.44 -17.62
CA GLY A 167 -6.46 15.77 -17.59
C GLY A 167 -7.10 15.43 -16.24
N VAL A 168 -8.26 14.77 -16.30
CA VAL A 168 -9.03 14.27 -15.16
C VAL A 168 -9.24 12.77 -15.33
N GLY A 169 -9.02 12.01 -14.28
CA GLY A 169 -9.16 10.56 -14.39
C GLY A 169 -8.99 9.82 -13.08
N THR A 170 -9.16 8.50 -13.14
CA THR A 170 -9.02 7.64 -11.97
C THR A 170 -7.56 7.34 -11.66
N VAL A 171 -7.20 7.52 -10.40
CA VAL A 171 -5.95 7.04 -9.80
C VAL A 171 -6.26 6.04 -8.70
N TRP A 172 -5.27 5.27 -8.28
CA TRP A 172 -5.35 4.41 -7.11
C TRP A 172 -4.57 5.05 -5.96
N THR A 173 -5.17 5.16 -4.79
CA THR A 173 -4.60 5.85 -3.63
C THR A 173 -4.61 4.96 -2.38
N THR A 174 -3.66 5.22 -1.48
CA THR A 174 -3.56 4.56 -0.17
C THR A 174 -4.26 5.29 0.96
N ALA A 175 -4.96 6.37 0.65
CA ALA A 175 -5.73 7.16 1.62
C ALA A 175 -7.15 7.37 1.13
#